data_cc5e2ec83afc4185c1079622f5ca4292
#
_entry.id   cc5e2ec83afc4185c1079622f5ca4292
#
_cell.length_a   1.000
_cell.length_b   1.000
_cell.length_c   1.000
_cell.angle_alpha   90.00
_cell.angle_beta   90.00
_cell.angle_gamma   90.00
#
_symmetry.space_group_name_H-M   'P 1'
#
loop_
_entity.id
_entity.type
_entity.pdbx_description
1 polymer ?
#
loop_
_entity_poly.entity_id
_entity_poly.type
_entity_poly.pdbx_seq_one_letter_code
_entity_poly.pdbx_strand_id
1 'polypeptide(L)'
;MASLYKNNGIWYVSTYLKGTRISKSLKTKERKKAYSIMPSVLSNLLNESNALSNDISFKQLADLFLNTNQHWSVNTRLLYERILNSYISGKTLPDNPTSKAIYKRHINCCWNWGIKNGLIQKANKLTGDIIGKARNRVLSNDELNMLNKGIKCPNFNSFVRLAYYTGARSSEIRSLRRENIENDYTIVDGKTGPRMVKFNL
;
A
#
# COMPACT_ATOMS: atom_id res chain seq x y z
N MET A 1 -10.57 -8.43 -35.69
CA MET A 1 -10.95 -7.49 -36.78
C MET A 1 -11.02 -6.08 -36.24
N ALA A 2 -10.54 -5.08 -37.01
CA ALA A 2 -10.68 -3.67 -36.64
C ALA A 2 -11.94 -3.10 -37.31
N SER A 3 -12.67 -2.24 -36.59
CA SER A 3 -13.88 -1.60 -37.07
C SER A 3 -13.83 -0.08 -36.91
N LEU A 4 -14.41 0.65 -37.85
CA LEU A 4 -14.59 2.09 -37.76
C LEU A 4 -16.02 2.41 -37.33
N TYR A 5 -16.16 3.35 -36.40
CA TYR A 5 -17.46 3.88 -35.99
C TYR A 5 -17.37 5.39 -35.73
N LYS A 6 -18.53 6.06 -35.76
CA LYS A 6 -18.62 7.50 -35.54
C LYS A 6 -19.29 7.76 -34.18
N ASN A 7 -18.66 8.60 -33.38
CA ASN A 7 -19.21 9.05 -32.11
C ASN A 7 -19.05 10.57 -31.98
N ASN A 8 -20.14 11.28 -31.69
CA ASN A 8 -20.18 12.75 -31.60
C ASN A 8 -19.53 13.46 -32.81
N GLY A 9 -19.78 12.94 -34.01
CA GLY A 9 -19.26 13.50 -35.24
C GLY A 9 -17.82 13.14 -35.60
N ILE A 10 -17.07 12.51 -34.68
CA ILE A 10 -15.65 12.12 -34.85
C ILE A 10 -15.57 10.61 -35.14
N TRP A 11 -14.66 10.23 -36.03
CA TRP A 11 -14.38 8.83 -36.34
C TRP A 11 -13.42 8.21 -35.33
N TYR A 12 -13.73 6.97 -34.97
CA TYR A 12 -12.96 6.13 -34.08
C TYR A 12 -12.64 4.80 -34.75
N VAL A 13 -11.46 4.26 -34.42
CA VAL A 13 -11.14 2.88 -34.75
C VAL A 13 -11.26 2.06 -33.47
N SER A 14 -11.88 0.88 -33.53
CA SER A 14 -11.87 -0.10 -32.47
C SER A 14 -11.34 -1.43 -32.95
N THR A 15 -10.59 -2.11 -32.08
CA THR A 15 -10.06 -3.45 -32.32
C THR A 15 -10.06 -4.24 -31.02
N TYR A 16 -9.97 -5.55 -31.13
CA TYR A 16 -9.78 -6.43 -29.98
C TYR A 16 -8.29 -6.76 -29.85
N LEU A 17 -7.70 -6.43 -28.71
CA LEU A 17 -6.35 -6.82 -28.35
C LEU A 17 -6.39 -7.69 -27.09
N LYS A 18 -5.93 -8.91 -27.19
CA LYS A 18 -5.92 -9.90 -26.07
C LYS A 18 -7.29 -10.03 -25.37
N GLY A 19 -8.38 -10.05 -26.14
CA GLY A 19 -9.76 -10.19 -25.62
C GLY A 19 -10.40 -8.91 -25.10
N THR A 20 -9.67 -7.79 -25.04
CA THR A 20 -10.20 -6.49 -24.60
C THR A 20 -10.43 -5.59 -25.81
N ARG A 21 -11.62 -4.95 -25.88
CA ARG A 21 -11.92 -3.97 -26.92
C ARG A 21 -11.24 -2.65 -26.59
N ILE A 22 -10.39 -2.19 -27.50
CA ILE A 22 -9.71 -0.89 -27.41
C ILE A 22 -10.22 0.01 -28.54
N SER A 23 -10.47 1.29 -28.23
CA SER A 23 -10.92 2.29 -29.18
C SER A 23 -10.03 3.52 -29.12
N LYS A 24 -9.67 4.08 -30.25
CA LYS A 24 -8.86 5.32 -30.33
C LYS A 24 -9.50 6.29 -31.33
N SER A 25 -9.56 7.56 -30.94
CA SER A 25 -10.07 8.62 -31.83
C SER A 25 -9.12 8.87 -32.99
N LEU A 26 -9.66 9.01 -34.19
CA LEU A 26 -8.91 9.38 -35.38
C LEU A 26 -8.86 10.90 -35.59
N LYS A 27 -9.47 11.68 -34.65
CA LYS A 27 -9.50 13.16 -34.66
C LYS A 27 -9.97 13.78 -35.97
N THR A 28 -10.83 13.08 -36.73
CA THR A 28 -11.36 13.55 -37.99
C THR A 28 -12.86 13.31 -38.08
N LYS A 29 -13.58 14.21 -38.76
CA LYS A 29 -15.01 14.09 -39.09
C LYS A 29 -15.24 13.47 -40.49
N GLU A 30 -14.20 13.43 -41.30
CA GLU A 30 -14.26 12.97 -42.69
C GLU A 30 -13.96 11.47 -42.79
N ARG A 31 -14.87 10.72 -43.43
CA ARG A 31 -14.73 9.27 -43.62
C ARG A 31 -13.49 8.88 -44.41
N LYS A 32 -13.19 9.61 -45.51
CA LYS A 32 -12.01 9.32 -46.36
C LYS A 32 -10.70 9.46 -45.56
N LYS A 33 -10.55 10.54 -44.80
CA LYS A 33 -9.39 10.76 -43.92
C LYS A 33 -9.30 9.70 -42.80
N ALA A 34 -10.44 9.27 -42.25
CA ALA A 34 -10.46 8.22 -41.26
C ALA A 34 -9.88 6.90 -41.78
N TYR A 35 -10.23 6.51 -43.02
CA TYR A 35 -9.68 5.32 -43.67
C TYR A 35 -8.18 5.42 -43.95
N SER A 36 -7.67 6.60 -44.32
CA SER A 36 -6.23 6.80 -44.59
C SER A 36 -5.38 6.79 -43.32
N ILE A 37 -5.93 7.29 -42.20
CA ILE A 37 -5.22 7.36 -40.89
C ILE A 37 -5.33 6.03 -40.12
N MET A 38 -6.38 5.25 -40.32
CA MET A 38 -6.67 4.03 -39.63
C MET A 38 -5.47 3.05 -39.55
N PRO A 39 -4.74 2.74 -40.64
CA PRO A 39 -3.64 1.79 -40.60
C PRO A 39 -2.50 2.22 -39.66
N SER A 40 -2.11 3.51 -39.69
CA SER A 40 -1.04 4.04 -38.85
C SER A 40 -1.44 4.03 -37.38
N VAL A 41 -2.71 4.37 -37.06
CA VAL A 41 -3.19 4.32 -35.66
C VAL A 41 -3.31 2.88 -35.15
N LEU A 42 -3.72 1.93 -36.01
CA LEU A 42 -3.74 0.51 -35.65
C LEU A 42 -2.32 -0.05 -35.43
N SER A 43 -1.38 0.31 -36.29
CA SER A 43 0.02 -0.08 -36.16
C SER A 43 0.60 0.44 -34.83
N ASN A 44 0.32 1.71 -34.48
CA ASN A 44 0.74 2.28 -33.18
C ASN A 44 0.07 1.57 -31.99
N LEU A 45 -1.22 1.25 -32.06
CA LEU A 45 -1.92 0.49 -31.02
C LEU A 45 -1.34 -0.92 -30.86
N LEU A 46 -0.99 -1.58 -31.96
CA LEU A 46 -0.35 -2.91 -31.93
C LEU A 46 1.06 -2.83 -31.37
N ASN A 47 1.83 -1.83 -31.75
CA ASN A 47 3.18 -1.61 -31.21
C ASN A 47 3.15 -1.23 -29.72
N GLU A 48 2.23 -0.36 -29.31
CA GLU A 48 1.98 -0.06 -27.87
C GLU A 48 1.62 -1.34 -27.10
N SER A 49 0.77 -2.22 -27.67
CA SER A 49 0.38 -3.48 -27.03
C SER A 49 1.50 -4.53 -27.02
N ASN A 50 2.37 -4.54 -28.00
CA ASN A 50 3.53 -5.44 -28.10
C ASN A 50 4.69 -4.95 -27.23
N ALA A 51 4.89 -3.62 -27.11
CA ALA A 51 5.84 -3.05 -26.15
C ALA A 51 5.44 -3.32 -24.69
N LEU A 52 4.14 -3.40 -24.42
CA LEU A 52 3.58 -3.80 -23.11
C LEU A 52 3.60 -5.32 -22.88
N SER A 53 4.05 -6.13 -23.85
CA SER A 53 4.12 -7.61 -23.73
C SER A 53 5.39 -8.13 -23.07
N ASN A 54 6.34 -7.29 -22.72
CA ASN A 54 7.43 -7.66 -21.85
C ASN A 54 6.93 -7.60 -20.40
N ASP A 55 6.24 -8.66 -19.96
CA ASP A 55 5.92 -8.87 -18.55
C ASP A 55 7.24 -8.87 -17.77
N ILE A 56 7.54 -7.74 -17.15
CA ILE A 56 8.71 -7.62 -16.27
C ILE A 56 8.57 -8.62 -15.13
N SER A 57 9.67 -9.23 -14.72
CA SER A 57 9.68 -10.14 -13.58
C SER A 57 9.22 -9.42 -12.31
N PHE A 58 8.66 -10.15 -11.34
CA PHE A 58 8.26 -9.54 -10.07
C PHE A 58 9.44 -8.85 -9.36
N LYS A 59 10.65 -9.36 -9.51
CA LYS A 59 11.87 -8.73 -8.98
C LYS A 59 12.07 -7.33 -9.58
N GLN A 60 12.04 -7.21 -10.90
CA GLN A 60 12.17 -5.92 -11.59
C GLN A 60 11.03 -4.96 -11.21
N LEU A 61 9.80 -5.47 -11.09
CA LEU A 61 8.66 -4.68 -10.63
C LEU A 61 8.86 -4.16 -9.21
N ALA A 62 9.35 -5.00 -8.29
CA ALA A 62 9.61 -4.62 -6.90
C ALA A 62 10.73 -3.57 -6.80
N ASP A 63 11.80 -3.71 -7.58
CA ASP A 63 12.89 -2.74 -7.64
C ASP A 63 12.40 -1.37 -8.12
N LEU A 64 11.60 -1.33 -9.20
CA LEU A 64 10.98 -0.10 -9.69
C LEU A 64 10.02 0.52 -8.66
N PHE A 65 9.19 -0.30 -8.02
CA PHE A 65 8.25 0.13 -7.00
C PHE A 65 8.94 0.78 -5.80
N LEU A 66 10.02 0.17 -5.30
CA LEU A 66 10.79 0.69 -4.18
C LEU A 66 11.52 2.00 -4.52
N ASN A 67 12.02 2.12 -5.75
CA ASN A 67 12.75 3.30 -6.19
C ASN A 67 11.82 4.50 -6.50
N THR A 68 10.59 4.26 -6.90
CA THR A 68 9.64 5.31 -7.28
C THR A 68 8.92 5.93 -6.07
N ASN A 69 8.71 5.17 -4.99
CA ASN A 69 7.98 5.64 -3.80
C ASN A 69 8.93 6.24 -2.76
N GLN A 70 9.51 7.40 -3.07
CA GLN A 70 10.52 8.05 -2.22
C GLN A 70 9.98 8.80 -0.99
N HIS A 71 8.66 9.06 -0.93
CA HIS A 71 8.01 9.80 0.17
C HIS A 71 7.63 8.93 1.37
N TRP A 72 7.98 7.66 1.39
CA TRP A 72 7.76 6.78 2.53
C TRP A 72 8.69 7.10 3.70
N SER A 73 8.20 6.90 4.92
CA SER A 73 9.10 6.87 6.09
C SER A 73 10.11 5.73 5.95
N VAL A 74 11.28 5.89 6.56
CA VAL A 74 12.35 4.88 6.55
C VAL A 74 11.82 3.50 6.99
N ASN A 75 11.02 3.46 8.06
CA ASN A 75 10.44 2.20 8.57
C ASN A 75 9.48 1.55 7.59
N THR A 76 8.69 2.35 6.86
CA THR A 76 7.78 1.84 5.83
C THR A 76 8.58 1.23 4.68
N ARG A 77 9.62 1.90 4.21
CA ARG A 77 10.50 1.41 3.15
C ARG A 77 11.17 0.09 3.53
N LEU A 78 11.80 0.03 4.70
CA LEU A 78 12.44 -1.18 5.22
C LEU A 78 11.45 -2.37 5.34
N LEU A 79 10.20 -2.09 5.74
CA LEU A 79 9.16 -3.12 5.80
C LEU A 79 8.84 -3.67 4.42
N TYR A 80 8.64 -2.80 3.42
CA TYR A 80 8.41 -3.23 2.03
C TYR A 80 9.59 -4.02 1.48
N GLU A 81 10.81 -3.52 1.62
CA GLU A 81 12.04 -4.20 1.17
C GLU A 81 12.13 -5.61 1.76
N ARG A 82 11.94 -5.76 3.07
CA ARG A 82 11.96 -7.06 3.74
C ARG A 82 10.91 -8.02 3.19
N ILE A 83 9.66 -7.55 3.02
CA ILE A 83 8.55 -8.39 2.57
C ILE A 83 8.74 -8.80 1.11
N LEU A 84 9.06 -7.85 0.23
CA LEU A 84 9.23 -8.12 -1.20
C LEU A 84 10.43 -9.04 -1.45
N ASN A 85 11.57 -8.80 -0.77
CA ASN A 85 12.74 -9.68 -0.87
C ASN A 85 12.46 -11.11 -0.36
N SER A 86 11.68 -11.24 0.73
CA SER A 86 11.24 -12.55 1.22
C SER A 86 10.40 -13.28 0.17
N TYR A 87 9.49 -12.59 -0.49
CA TYR A 87 8.64 -13.16 -1.52
C TYR A 87 9.44 -13.53 -2.79
N ILE A 88 10.37 -12.66 -3.24
CA ILE A 88 11.26 -12.91 -4.38
C ILE A 88 12.16 -14.13 -4.14
N SER A 89 12.62 -14.32 -2.90
CA SER A 89 13.45 -15.46 -2.49
C SER A 89 12.67 -16.78 -2.36
N GLY A 90 11.37 -16.80 -2.66
CA GLY A 90 10.52 -17.99 -2.55
C GLY A 90 10.26 -18.46 -1.11
N LYS A 91 10.52 -17.62 -0.09
CA LYS A 91 10.23 -17.97 1.30
C LYS A 91 8.72 -18.09 1.54
N THR A 92 8.34 -19.07 2.34
CA THR A 92 6.95 -19.25 2.77
C THR A 92 6.43 -18.02 3.53
N LEU A 93 5.14 -17.72 3.37
CA LEU A 93 4.51 -16.67 4.16
C LEU A 93 4.50 -17.05 5.64
N PRO A 94 4.56 -16.05 6.55
CA PRO A 94 4.49 -16.32 7.99
C PRO A 94 3.23 -17.13 8.38
N ASP A 95 3.36 -18.04 9.36
CA ASP A 95 2.24 -18.84 9.85
C ASP A 95 1.22 -18.00 10.63
N ASN A 96 1.68 -16.97 11.34
CA ASN A 96 0.81 -16.07 12.08
C ASN A 96 -0.18 -15.36 11.14
N PRO A 97 -1.51 -15.49 11.33
CA PRO A 97 -2.52 -14.94 10.41
C PRO A 97 -2.39 -13.43 10.20
N THR A 98 -2.09 -12.66 11.25
CA THR A 98 -1.92 -11.21 11.17
C THR A 98 -0.69 -10.83 10.33
N SER A 99 0.44 -11.49 10.57
CA SER A 99 1.66 -11.29 9.79
C SER A 99 1.47 -11.70 8.34
N LYS A 100 0.81 -12.84 8.11
CA LYS A 100 0.47 -13.33 6.76
C LYS A 100 -0.39 -12.34 6.00
N ALA A 101 -1.40 -11.75 6.64
CA ALA A 101 -2.23 -10.70 6.06
C ALA A 101 -1.43 -9.44 5.70
N ILE A 102 -0.47 -9.03 6.54
CA ILE A 102 0.43 -7.91 6.27
C ILE A 102 1.27 -8.19 5.02
N TYR A 103 1.89 -9.37 4.92
CA TYR A 103 2.68 -9.74 3.74
C TYR A 103 1.85 -9.71 2.46
N LYS A 104 0.66 -10.34 2.47
CA LYS A 104 -0.25 -10.34 1.32
C LYS A 104 -0.60 -8.93 0.86
N ARG A 105 -0.94 -8.03 1.79
CA ARG A 105 -1.27 -6.62 1.46
C ARG A 105 -0.12 -5.91 0.77
N HIS A 106 1.11 -6.05 1.28
CA HIS A 106 2.27 -5.35 0.72
C HIS A 106 2.66 -5.91 -0.66
N ILE A 107 2.64 -7.23 -0.84
CA ILE A 107 2.89 -7.87 -2.13
C ILE A 107 1.82 -7.46 -3.15
N ASN A 108 0.55 -7.51 -2.77
CA ASN A 108 -0.55 -7.10 -3.64
C ASN A 108 -0.53 -5.59 -3.95
N CYS A 109 -0.02 -4.76 -3.05
CA CYS A 109 0.20 -3.33 -3.30
C CYS A 109 1.20 -3.12 -4.43
N CYS A 110 2.33 -3.85 -4.43
CA CYS A 110 3.32 -3.81 -5.51
C CYS A 110 2.71 -4.26 -6.85
N TRP A 111 1.95 -5.36 -6.88
CA TRP A 111 1.23 -5.82 -8.07
C TRP A 111 0.24 -4.77 -8.61
N ASN A 112 -0.57 -4.18 -7.72
CA ASN A 112 -1.54 -3.15 -8.10
C ASN A 112 -0.85 -1.90 -8.67
N TRP A 113 0.29 -1.51 -8.09
CA TRP A 113 1.08 -0.40 -8.58
C TRP A 113 1.60 -0.68 -9.99
N GLY A 114 2.08 -1.90 -10.26
CA GLY A 114 2.52 -2.31 -11.59
C GLY A 114 1.43 -2.22 -12.65
N ILE A 115 0.20 -2.67 -12.32
CA ILE A 115 -0.96 -2.51 -13.23
C ILE A 115 -1.27 -1.03 -13.44
N LYS A 116 -1.35 -0.24 -12.36
CA LYS A 116 -1.69 1.19 -12.44
C LYS A 116 -0.72 1.99 -13.30
N ASN A 117 0.56 1.59 -13.31
CA ASN A 117 1.59 2.24 -14.12
C ASN A 117 1.80 1.58 -15.49
N GLY A 118 0.97 0.62 -15.88
CA GLY A 118 1.04 -0.03 -17.20
C GLY A 118 2.27 -0.93 -17.40
N LEU A 119 2.97 -1.29 -16.32
CA LEU A 119 4.18 -2.12 -16.39
C LEU A 119 3.88 -3.61 -16.56
N ILE A 120 2.71 -4.03 -16.13
CA ILE A 120 2.19 -5.40 -16.25
C ILE A 120 0.71 -5.36 -16.61
N GLN A 121 0.24 -6.38 -17.31
CA GLN A 121 -1.17 -6.49 -17.70
C GLN A 121 -2.00 -7.25 -16.67
N LYS A 122 -1.40 -8.26 -16.03
CA LYS A 122 -2.07 -9.12 -15.07
C LYS A 122 -1.23 -9.25 -13.80
N ALA A 123 -1.87 -9.12 -12.64
CA ALA A 123 -1.22 -9.32 -11.35
C ALA A 123 -1.43 -10.73 -10.83
N ASN A 124 -0.36 -11.36 -10.36
CA ASN A 124 -0.44 -12.63 -9.62
C ASN A 124 -0.68 -12.36 -8.13
N LYS A 125 -1.86 -11.81 -7.81
CA LYS A 125 -2.22 -11.42 -6.44
C LYS A 125 -2.38 -12.64 -5.55
N LEU A 126 -1.91 -12.48 -4.31
CA LEU A 126 -2.14 -13.48 -3.25
C LEU A 126 -3.58 -13.35 -2.74
N THR A 127 -4.30 -14.46 -2.74
CA THR A 127 -5.69 -14.57 -2.30
C THR A 127 -5.80 -14.88 -0.79
N GLY A 128 -7.02 -14.76 -0.25
CA GLY A 128 -7.36 -15.03 1.14
C GLY A 128 -7.26 -13.80 2.04
N ASP A 129 -7.40 -14.00 3.34
CA ASP A 129 -7.52 -12.92 4.32
C ASP A 129 -6.34 -11.94 4.27
N ILE A 130 -6.67 -10.66 4.12
CA ILE A 130 -5.74 -9.52 4.13
C ILE A 130 -5.90 -8.66 5.39
N ILE A 131 -6.85 -9.01 6.26
CA ILE A 131 -7.15 -8.33 7.51
C ILE A 131 -6.70 -9.23 8.66
N GLY A 132 -5.85 -8.70 9.55
CA GLY A 132 -5.44 -9.40 10.77
C GLY A 132 -6.54 -9.38 11.82
N LYS A 133 -6.52 -10.36 12.73
CA LYS A 133 -7.42 -10.39 13.88
C LYS A 133 -7.05 -9.30 14.89
N ALA A 134 -8.04 -8.53 15.34
CA ALA A 134 -7.87 -7.57 16.43
C ALA A 134 -7.58 -8.32 17.75
N ARG A 135 -6.80 -7.71 18.63
CA ARG A 135 -6.60 -8.20 20.00
C ARG A 135 -7.62 -7.52 20.91
N ASN A 136 -8.45 -8.32 21.57
CA ASN A 136 -9.50 -7.83 22.46
C ASN A 136 -9.13 -7.96 23.96
N ARG A 137 -7.88 -8.36 24.27
CA ARG A 137 -7.45 -8.51 25.66
C ARG A 137 -7.09 -7.15 26.25
N VAL A 138 -7.71 -6.82 27.36
CA VAL A 138 -7.40 -5.68 28.21
C VAL A 138 -6.84 -6.21 29.53
N LEU A 139 -5.83 -5.54 30.07
CA LEU A 139 -5.28 -5.88 31.40
C LEU A 139 -6.29 -5.50 32.50
N SER A 140 -6.51 -6.40 33.45
CA SER A 140 -7.24 -6.08 34.67
C SER A 140 -6.36 -5.25 35.64
N ASN A 141 -6.99 -4.61 36.62
CA ASN A 141 -6.24 -3.86 37.65
C ASN A 141 -5.29 -4.76 38.44
N ASP A 142 -5.68 -6.01 38.72
CA ASP A 142 -4.82 -6.96 39.41
C ASP A 142 -3.62 -7.37 38.59
N GLU A 143 -3.82 -7.64 37.30
CA GLU A 143 -2.72 -7.91 36.38
C GLU A 143 -1.75 -6.72 36.27
N LEU A 144 -2.28 -5.49 36.21
CA LEU A 144 -1.46 -4.27 36.23
C LEU A 144 -0.63 -4.15 37.52
N ASN A 145 -1.23 -4.42 38.69
CA ASN A 145 -0.56 -4.38 39.97
C ASN A 145 0.54 -5.44 40.06
N MET A 146 0.28 -6.65 39.59
CA MET A 146 1.29 -7.71 39.51
C MET A 146 2.44 -7.32 38.56
N LEU A 147 2.13 -6.75 37.39
CA LEU A 147 3.11 -6.26 36.42
C LEU A 147 4.02 -5.18 37.09
N ASN A 148 3.41 -4.17 37.71
CA ASN A 148 4.14 -3.08 38.40
C ASN A 148 5.05 -3.57 39.50
N LYS A 149 4.63 -4.58 40.29
CA LYS A 149 5.46 -5.22 41.34
C LYS A 149 6.64 -5.98 40.74
N GLY A 150 6.46 -6.59 39.56
CA GLY A 150 7.52 -7.36 38.90
C GLY A 150 8.59 -6.50 38.19
N ILE A 151 8.28 -5.25 37.88
CA ILE A 151 9.20 -4.35 37.16
C ILE A 151 10.17 -3.72 38.13
N LYS A 152 11.44 -4.12 38.06
CA LYS A 152 12.53 -3.62 38.96
C LYS A 152 13.05 -2.24 38.54
N CYS A 153 12.99 -1.90 37.23
CA CYS A 153 13.50 -0.64 36.74
C CYS A 153 12.45 0.48 36.93
N PRO A 154 12.74 1.54 37.72
CA PRO A 154 11.78 2.62 37.99
C PRO A 154 11.30 3.35 36.71
N ASN A 155 12.24 3.62 35.80
CA ASN A 155 11.92 4.32 34.54
C ASN A 155 10.97 3.48 33.64
N PHE A 156 11.19 2.16 33.60
CA PHE A 156 10.31 1.28 32.85
C PHE A 156 8.94 1.13 33.52
N ASN A 157 8.89 1.12 34.85
CA ASN A 157 7.63 1.12 35.59
C ASN A 157 6.82 2.40 35.30
N SER A 158 7.47 3.57 35.36
CA SER A 158 6.85 4.84 35.00
C SER A 158 6.32 4.85 33.55
N PHE A 159 7.09 4.30 32.60
CA PHE A 159 6.67 4.15 31.22
C PHE A 159 5.41 3.27 31.10
N VAL A 160 5.36 2.13 31.78
CA VAL A 160 4.21 1.21 31.76
C VAL A 160 2.95 1.87 32.34
N ARG A 161 3.12 2.57 33.48
CA ARG A 161 2.01 3.33 34.13
C ARG A 161 1.49 4.43 33.20
N LEU A 162 2.36 5.24 32.60
CA LEU A 162 1.95 6.25 31.62
C LEU A 162 1.21 5.61 30.44
N ALA A 163 1.71 4.50 29.90
CA ALA A 163 1.04 3.79 28.82
C ALA A 163 -0.36 3.33 29.20
N TYR A 164 -0.52 2.81 30.40
CA TYR A 164 -1.81 2.32 30.91
C TYR A 164 -2.82 3.45 31.11
N TYR A 165 -2.45 4.49 31.85
CA TYR A 165 -3.37 5.59 32.21
C TYR A 165 -3.69 6.51 31.02
N THR A 166 -2.79 6.66 30.05
CA THR A 166 -2.99 7.56 28.91
C THR A 166 -3.46 6.85 27.65
N GLY A 167 -3.25 5.55 27.49
CA GLY A 167 -3.43 4.84 26.25
C GLY A 167 -2.53 5.37 25.11
N ALA A 168 -1.48 6.12 25.44
CA ALA A 168 -0.56 6.67 24.46
C ALA A 168 0.33 5.57 23.85
N ARG A 169 0.72 5.78 22.58
CA ARG A 169 1.61 4.83 21.90
C ARG A 169 3.01 4.88 22.49
N SER A 170 3.72 3.77 22.41
CA SER A 170 5.10 3.69 22.96
C SER A 170 6.05 4.75 22.39
N SER A 171 5.90 5.16 21.14
CA SER A 171 6.68 6.24 20.53
C SER A 171 6.31 7.61 21.09
N GLU A 172 5.04 7.85 21.36
CA GLU A 172 4.51 9.09 21.93
C GLU A 172 5.02 9.27 23.37
N ILE A 173 5.02 8.19 24.17
CA ILE A 173 5.54 8.24 25.55
C ILE A 173 7.07 8.47 25.57
N ARG A 174 7.82 7.85 24.64
CA ARG A 174 9.27 8.05 24.56
C ARG A 174 9.68 9.47 24.18
N SER A 175 8.86 10.15 23.38
CA SER A 175 9.08 11.54 22.99
C SER A 175 8.49 12.55 23.94
N LEU A 176 7.78 12.09 24.99
CA LEU A 176 7.12 12.96 25.95
C LEU A 176 8.15 13.75 26.79
N ARG A 177 7.94 15.05 26.86
CA ARG A 177 8.76 15.96 27.68
C ARG A 177 7.97 16.43 28.89
N ARG A 178 8.68 16.80 29.96
CA ARG A 178 8.06 17.24 31.22
C ARG A 178 7.14 18.46 31.02
N GLU A 179 7.51 19.36 30.14
CA GLU A 179 6.74 20.56 29.77
C GLU A 179 5.37 20.27 29.16
N ASN A 180 5.17 19.04 28.67
CA ASN A 180 3.94 18.57 28.05
C ASN A 180 3.03 17.81 29.04
N ILE A 181 3.40 17.74 30.32
CA ILE A 181 2.66 17.02 31.35
C ILE A 181 2.05 18.04 32.32
N GLU A 182 0.73 18.10 32.36
CA GLU A 182 -0.08 18.88 33.28
C GLU A 182 -0.69 17.98 34.37
N ASN A 183 -1.44 18.57 35.28
CA ASN A 183 -1.98 17.82 36.43
C ASN A 183 -2.94 16.71 36.03
N ASP A 184 -3.79 16.95 35.02
CA ASP A 184 -4.89 16.06 34.61
C ASP A 184 -4.81 15.60 33.15
N TYR A 185 -3.84 16.11 32.38
CA TYR A 185 -3.66 15.73 31.00
C TYR A 185 -2.19 15.80 30.56
N THR A 186 -1.89 15.21 29.41
CA THR A 186 -0.61 15.38 28.71
C THR A 186 -0.84 15.61 27.22
N ILE A 187 0.07 16.36 26.61
CA ILE A 187 0.10 16.54 25.15
C ILE A 187 1.11 15.55 24.58
N VAL A 188 0.64 14.62 23.79
CA VAL A 188 1.47 13.65 23.08
C VAL A 188 1.52 13.95 21.61
N ASP A 189 2.70 13.87 21.01
CA ASP A 189 2.90 14.07 19.57
C ASP A 189 3.03 12.71 18.86
N GLY A 190 2.10 12.46 17.96
CA GLY A 190 1.98 11.21 17.22
C GLY A 190 2.09 11.41 15.71
N LYS A 191 1.99 10.33 14.97
CA LYS A 191 2.05 10.31 13.49
C LYS A 191 1.02 11.25 12.82
N THR A 192 -0.08 11.53 13.49
CA THR A 192 -1.20 12.37 12.99
C THR A 192 -1.20 13.78 13.60
N GLY A 193 -0.14 14.16 14.32
CA GLY A 193 0.00 15.43 14.99
C GLY A 193 -0.25 15.34 16.51
N PRO A 194 -0.09 16.47 17.23
CA PRO A 194 -0.25 16.54 18.68
C PRO A 194 -1.72 16.32 19.08
N ARG A 195 -1.91 15.64 20.19
CA ARG A 195 -3.23 15.44 20.80
C ARG A 195 -3.15 15.50 22.32
N MET A 196 -4.18 16.03 22.94
CA MET A 196 -4.33 16.02 24.38
C MET A 196 -4.88 14.67 24.83
N VAL A 197 -4.28 14.10 25.88
CA VAL A 197 -4.71 12.87 26.52
C VAL A 197 -4.91 13.12 28.00
N LYS A 198 -6.15 12.93 28.47
CA LYS A 198 -6.46 13.02 29.91
C LYS A 198 -5.98 11.77 30.64
N PHE A 199 -5.55 11.94 31.87
CA PHE A 199 -5.23 10.80 32.73
C PHE A 199 -6.54 10.17 33.24
N ASN A 200 -6.66 8.85 33.08
CA ASN A 200 -7.71 8.06 33.68
C ASN A 200 -7.19 7.55 35.04
N LEU A 201 -7.25 8.40 36.06
CA LEU A 201 -6.82 8.08 37.42
C LEU A 201 -7.91 7.30 38.16
#